data_a20734516556af6178da57725a611671
#
_entry.id   a20734516556af6178da57725a611671
#
_cell.length_a   1.000
_cell.length_b   1.000
_cell.length_c   1.000
_cell.angle_alpha   90.00
_cell.angle_beta   90.00
_cell.angle_gamma   90.00
#
_symmetry.space_group_name_H-M   'P 1'
#
loop_
_entity.id
_entity.type
_entity.pdbx_description
1 polymer ?
#
loop_
_entity_poly.entity_id
_entity_poly.type
_entity_poly.pdbx_seq_one_letter_code
_entity_poly.pdbx_strand_id
1 'polypeptide(L)'
;DEGLSSAVRRVFVALHKEGLIYRDKRLVNWDPKLKTAISDLEVETQDVKGSFWHFRYPLEDGVTLADGRDYIEVATTRPETMLADMAVAVHPDDERYKSVVGKHVVLPITGRRVPIVADEHADPELGSGAGKITPAPWSWSSRPSRASR
;
A
#
# COMPACT_ATOMS: atom_id res chain seq x y z
N ASP A 1 23.79 9.94 -35.06
CA ASP A 1 25.12 10.53 -34.87
C ASP A 1 25.81 9.82 -33.68
N GLU A 2 26.95 9.14 -33.96
CA GLU A 2 27.69 8.36 -32.96
C GLU A 2 28.24 9.24 -31.82
N GLY A 3 28.70 10.45 -32.16
CA GLY A 3 29.22 11.40 -31.18
C GLY A 3 28.16 11.80 -30.16
N LEU A 4 26.95 12.12 -30.60
CA LEU A 4 25.84 12.50 -29.74
C LEU A 4 25.39 11.30 -28.86
N SER A 5 25.28 10.11 -29.44
CA SER A 5 24.94 8.90 -28.70
C SER A 5 25.98 8.55 -27.61
N SER A 6 27.27 8.81 -27.92
CA SER A 6 28.36 8.62 -26.97
C SER A 6 28.28 9.63 -25.82
N ALA A 7 27.98 10.89 -26.12
CA ALA A 7 27.81 11.94 -25.11
C ALA A 7 26.66 11.65 -24.18
N VAL A 8 25.48 11.27 -24.70
CA VAL A 8 24.30 10.91 -23.93
C VAL A 8 24.61 9.71 -22.98
N ARG A 9 25.25 8.67 -23.48
CA ARG A 9 25.64 7.51 -22.67
C ARG A 9 26.60 7.90 -21.56
N ARG A 10 27.57 8.77 -21.84
CA ARG A 10 28.55 9.22 -20.84
C ARG A 10 27.90 10.00 -19.72
N VAL A 11 26.99 10.92 -20.03
CA VAL A 11 26.20 11.66 -19.02
C VAL A 11 25.33 10.72 -18.19
N PHE A 12 24.60 9.81 -18.82
CA PHE A 12 23.75 8.84 -18.13
C PHE A 12 24.55 7.99 -17.14
N VAL A 13 25.71 7.47 -17.54
CA VAL A 13 26.58 6.68 -16.68
C VAL A 13 27.15 7.51 -15.52
N ALA A 14 27.51 8.79 -15.76
CA ALA A 14 27.97 9.68 -14.70
C ALA A 14 26.88 9.90 -13.65
N LEU A 15 25.67 10.25 -14.06
CA LEU A 15 24.52 10.44 -13.16
C LEU A 15 24.19 9.19 -12.36
N HIS A 16 24.29 8.00 -12.99
CA HIS A 16 24.09 6.74 -12.27
C HIS A 16 25.18 6.48 -11.22
N LYS A 17 26.46 6.77 -11.55
CA LYS A 17 27.57 6.62 -10.59
C LYS A 17 27.46 7.58 -9.41
N GLU A 18 26.91 8.77 -9.62
CA GLU A 18 26.65 9.78 -8.59
C GLU A 18 25.39 9.46 -7.76
N GLY A 19 24.63 8.40 -8.12
CA GLY A 19 23.40 8.01 -7.42
C GLY A 19 22.21 8.93 -7.68
N LEU A 20 22.31 9.84 -8.65
CA LEU A 20 21.23 10.77 -9.04
C LEU A 20 20.12 10.07 -9.83
N ILE A 21 20.46 9.02 -10.54
CA ILE A 21 19.51 8.14 -11.21
C ILE A 21 19.73 6.70 -10.77
N TYR A 22 18.64 5.95 -10.68
CA TYR A 22 18.65 4.55 -10.27
C TYR A 22 17.54 3.78 -10.98
N ARG A 23 17.65 2.47 -11.00
CA ARG A 23 16.62 1.59 -11.54
C ARG A 23 15.74 1.08 -10.41
N ASP A 24 14.44 1.36 -10.51
CA ASP A 24 13.45 0.88 -9.56
C ASP A 24 12.11 0.63 -10.25
N LYS A 25 11.16 0.01 -9.53
CA LYS A 25 9.79 -0.17 -9.98
C LYS A 25 8.97 1.05 -9.55
N ARG A 26 8.13 1.54 -10.44
CA ARG A 26 7.24 2.66 -10.18
C ARG A 26 5.81 2.28 -10.57
N LEU A 27 4.83 2.75 -9.80
CA LEU A 27 3.44 2.72 -10.22
C LEU A 27 3.26 3.63 -11.44
N VAL A 28 2.57 3.12 -12.44
CA VAL A 28 2.23 3.85 -13.65
C VAL A 28 0.75 3.70 -13.93
N ASN A 29 0.16 4.69 -14.59
CA ASN A 29 -1.17 4.56 -15.16
C ASN A 29 -1.10 3.61 -16.36
N TRP A 30 -2.01 2.66 -16.42
CA TRP A 30 -2.02 1.61 -17.43
C TRP A 30 -3.38 1.56 -18.13
N ASP A 31 -3.36 1.66 -19.46
CA ASP A 31 -4.54 1.44 -20.29
C ASP A 31 -4.64 -0.05 -20.67
N PRO A 32 -5.66 -0.78 -20.15
CA PRO A 32 -5.81 -2.20 -20.43
C PRO A 32 -6.25 -2.50 -21.88
N LYS A 33 -6.83 -1.52 -22.57
CA LYS A 33 -7.25 -1.66 -23.97
C LYS A 33 -6.07 -1.50 -24.92
N LEU A 34 -5.29 -0.47 -24.73
CA LEU A 34 -4.08 -0.21 -25.51
C LEU A 34 -2.90 -1.06 -25.04
N LYS A 35 -2.97 -1.66 -23.84
CA LYS A 35 -1.91 -2.46 -23.20
C LYS A 35 -0.59 -1.72 -23.11
N THR A 36 -0.66 -0.46 -22.69
CA THR A 36 0.50 0.41 -22.52
C THR A 36 0.39 1.29 -21.28
N ALA A 37 1.54 1.74 -20.78
CA ALA A 37 1.58 2.82 -19.81
C ALA A 37 1.20 4.13 -20.49
N ILE A 38 0.46 4.97 -19.78
CA ILE A 38 0.07 6.30 -20.24
C ILE A 38 0.60 7.37 -19.28
N SER A 39 0.76 8.57 -19.79
CA SER A 39 1.19 9.73 -19.01
C SER A 39 0.10 10.14 -18.01
N ASP A 40 0.50 10.67 -16.85
CA ASP A 40 -0.43 11.22 -15.88
C ASP A 40 -1.29 12.36 -16.47
N LEU A 41 -0.77 13.07 -17.48
CA LEU A 41 -1.50 14.13 -18.20
C LEU A 41 -2.61 13.60 -19.13
N GLU A 42 -2.57 12.33 -19.48
CA GLU A 42 -3.56 11.67 -20.34
C GLU A 42 -4.67 11.00 -19.53
N VAL A 43 -4.59 11.04 -18.20
CA VAL A 43 -5.59 10.44 -17.31
C VAL A 43 -6.69 11.46 -17.03
N GLU A 44 -7.90 11.14 -17.43
CA GLU A 44 -9.10 11.87 -17.07
C GLU A 44 -9.74 11.23 -15.84
N THR A 45 -9.84 12.01 -14.75
CA THR A 45 -10.55 11.57 -13.54
C THR A 45 -12.03 11.78 -13.71
N GLN A 46 -12.82 10.73 -13.52
CA GLN A 46 -14.28 10.79 -13.56
C GLN A 46 -14.87 10.40 -12.22
N ASP A 47 -15.83 11.20 -11.74
CA ASP A 47 -16.58 10.85 -10.55
C ASP A 47 -17.57 9.74 -10.86
N VAL A 48 -17.43 8.63 -10.15
CA VAL A 48 -18.34 7.50 -10.25
C VAL A 48 -19.03 7.24 -8.92
N LYS A 49 -20.31 6.88 -8.96
CA LYS A 49 -21.02 6.48 -7.76
C LYS A 49 -20.49 5.12 -7.30
N GLY A 50 -19.77 5.11 -6.19
CA GLY A 50 -19.21 3.91 -5.56
C GLY A 50 -19.93 3.55 -4.28
N SER A 51 -19.49 2.44 -3.67
CA SER A 51 -19.93 1.99 -2.36
C SER A 51 -18.72 1.62 -1.51
N PHE A 52 -18.83 1.82 -0.21
CA PHE A 52 -17.88 1.26 0.75
C PHE A 52 -18.35 -0.12 1.19
N TRP A 53 -17.42 -1.08 1.15
CA TRP A 53 -17.62 -2.43 1.62
C TRP A 53 -16.86 -2.61 2.92
N HIS A 54 -17.55 -3.05 3.97
CA HIS A 54 -16.99 -3.25 5.28
C HIS A 54 -16.69 -4.72 5.50
N PHE A 55 -15.43 -5.02 5.84
CA PHE A 55 -14.98 -6.38 6.16
C PHE A 55 -14.56 -6.47 7.62
N ARG A 56 -14.89 -7.57 8.25
CA ARG A 56 -14.40 -7.92 9.58
C ARG A 56 -13.25 -8.90 9.43
N TYR A 57 -12.08 -8.48 9.88
CA TYR A 57 -10.88 -9.31 9.93
C TYR A 57 -10.71 -9.81 11.36
N PRO A 58 -11.01 -11.09 11.64
CA PRO A 58 -10.87 -11.66 12.98
C PRO A 58 -9.45 -11.52 13.51
N LEU A 59 -9.33 -11.12 14.76
CA LEU A 59 -8.06 -11.14 15.47
C LEU A 59 -7.67 -12.59 15.79
N GLU A 60 -6.38 -12.87 15.74
CA GLU A 60 -5.87 -14.21 16.03
C GLU A 60 -5.70 -14.44 17.52
N ASP A 61 -5.65 -15.72 17.91
CA ASP A 61 -5.30 -16.20 19.25
C ASP A 61 -6.21 -15.69 20.39
N GLY A 62 -7.49 -15.40 20.08
CA GLY A 62 -8.43 -14.93 21.10
C GLY A 62 -8.14 -13.52 21.61
N VAL A 63 -7.34 -12.77 20.87
CA VAL A 63 -7.07 -11.36 21.16
C VAL A 63 -8.33 -10.55 20.94
N THR A 64 -8.56 -9.58 21.81
CA THR A 64 -9.67 -8.62 21.69
C THR A 64 -9.14 -7.19 21.72
N LEU A 65 -9.88 -6.28 21.12
CA LEU A 65 -9.69 -4.85 21.25
C LEU A 65 -10.10 -4.37 22.65
N ALA A 66 -9.78 -3.14 22.98
CA ALA A 66 -10.14 -2.54 24.27
C ALA A 66 -11.66 -2.48 24.51
N ASP A 67 -12.45 -2.45 23.44
CA ASP A 67 -13.91 -2.47 23.48
C ASP A 67 -14.53 -3.89 23.48
N GLY A 68 -13.70 -4.93 23.54
CA GLY A 68 -14.10 -6.33 23.59
C GLY A 68 -14.37 -6.99 22.24
N ARG A 69 -14.22 -6.27 21.11
CA ARG A 69 -14.34 -6.86 19.77
C ARG A 69 -13.15 -7.78 19.46
N ASP A 70 -13.44 -8.89 18.84
CA ASP A 70 -12.47 -9.91 18.39
C ASP A 70 -12.09 -9.76 16.91
N TYR A 71 -12.39 -8.61 16.31
CA TYR A 71 -12.09 -8.31 14.91
C TYR A 71 -11.73 -6.84 14.70
N ILE A 72 -11.00 -6.56 13.62
CA ILE A 72 -10.82 -5.21 13.09
C ILE A 72 -11.72 -5.05 11.86
N GLU A 73 -12.49 -3.97 11.83
CA GLU A 73 -13.29 -3.61 10.67
C GLU A 73 -12.45 -2.72 9.72
N VAL A 74 -12.44 -3.07 8.44
CA VAL A 74 -11.81 -2.28 7.39
C VAL A 74 -12.84 -1.94 6.32
N ALA A 75 -12.76 -0.73 5.77
CA ALA A 75 -13.63 -0.28 4.68
C ALA A 75 -12.83 -0.13 3.38
N THR A 76 -13.43 -0.51 2.27
CA THR A 76 -12.80 -0.39 0.95
C THR A 76 -13.83 -0.15 -0.14
N THR A 77 -13.44 0.60 -1.16
CA THR A 77 -14.21 0.74 -2.40
C THR A 77 -13.93 -0.40 -3.40
N ARG A 78 -12.89 -1.21 -3.14
CA ARG A 78 -12.43 -2.29 -4.02
C ARG A 78 -12.37 -3.62 -3.26
N PRO A 79 -13.52 -4.28 -3.04
CA PRO A 79 -13.60 -5.49 -2.24
C PRO A 79 -12.77 -6.66 -2.81
N GLU A 80 -12.62 -6.72 -4.12
CA GLU A 80 -11.84 -7.75 -4.82
C GLU A 80 -10.36 -7.78 -4.41
N THR A 81 -9.83 -6.66 -3.93
CA THR A 81 -8.41 -6.57 -3.53
C THR A 81 -8.12 -7.20 -2.18
N MET A 82 -9.15 -7.54 -1.37
CA MET A 82 -8.99 -8.16 -0.06
C MET A 82 -8.12 -9.42 -0.10
N LEU A 83 -8.24 -10.22 -1.15
CA LEU A 83 -7.47 -11.46 -1.29
C LEU A 83 -5.95 -11.24 -1.36
N ALA A 84 -5.53 -10.03 -1.72
CA ALA A 84 -4.12 -9.65 -1.85
C ALA A 84 -3.61 -8.80 -0.67
N ASP A 85 -4.41 -8.58 0.36
CA ASP A 85 -3.99 -7.77 1.51
C ASP A 85 -2.81 -8.42 2.23
N MET A 86 -1.83 -7.60 2.60
CA MET A 86 -0.59 -8.04 3.24
C MET A 86 -0.45 -7.54 4.68
N ALA A 87 -1.20 -6.52 5.06
CA ALA A 87 -1.24 -5.99 6.40
C ALA A 87 -2.53 -5.20 6.64
N VAL A 88 -2.79 -4.89 7.90
CA VAL A 88 -3.75 -3.86 8.33
C VAL A 88 -2.95 -2.75 8.98
N ALA A 89 -3.11 -1.52 8.51
CA ALA A 89 -2.51 -0.34 9.08
C ALA A 89 -3.46 0.33 10.07
N VAL A 90 -2.91 0.77 11.19
CA VAL A 90 -3.61 1.57 12.20
C VAL A 90 -2.72 2.74 12.60
N HIS A 91 -3.30 3.87 12.96
CA HIS A 91 -2.49 5.01 13.38
C HIS A 91 -1.76 4.71 14.70
N PRO A 92 -0.48 5.08 14.86
CA PRO A 92 0.30 4.79 16.07
C PRO A 92 -0.29 5.40 17.34
N ASP A 93 -0.98 6.54 17.21
CA ASP A 93 -1.61 7.24 18.34
C ASP A 93 -3.06 6.84 18.58
N ASP A 94 -3.61 5.93 17.77
CA ASP A 94 -4.98 5.45 17.95
C ASP A 94 -5.08 4.47 19.12
N GLU A 95 -5.60 4.94 20.24
CA GLU A 95 -5.76 4.16 21.49
C GLU A 95 -6.58 2.88 21.28
N ARG A 96 -7.49 2.87 20.30
CA ARG A 96 -8.36 1.70 20.03
C ARG A 96 -7.57 0.46 19.61
N TYR A 97 -6.42 0.67 18.96
CA TYR A 97 -5.63 -0.39 18.33
C TYR A 97 -4.23 -0.60 18.92
N LYS A 98 -3.77 0.27 19.84
CA LYS A 98 -2.42 0.16 20.44
C LYS A 98 -2.12 -1.23 20.99
N SER A 99 -3.10 -1.88 21.60
CA SER A 99 -2.92 -3.21 22.22
C SER A 99 -2.72 -4.35 21.22
N VAL A 100 -3.06 -4.11 19.94
CA VAL A 100 -3.03 -5.13 18.88
C VAL A 100 -1.99 -4.88 17.81
N VAL A 101 -1.27 -3.76 17.86
CA VAL A 101 -0.13 -3.51 16.98
C VAL A 101 0.92 -4.62 17.14
N GLY A 102 1.41 -5.14 16.03
CA GLY A 102 2.34 -6.27 16.01
C GLY A 102 1.69 -7.66 16.11
N LYS A 103 0.39 -7.73 16.39
CA LYS A 103 -0.38 -8.98 16.32
C LYS A 103 -0.90 -9.22 14.91
N HIS A 104 -1.74 -10.24 14.72
CA HIS A 104 -2.22 -10.66 13.42
C HIS A 104 -3.74 -10.68 13.35
N VAL A 105 -4.24 -10.43 12.17
CA VAL A 105 -5.63 -10.74 11.79
C VAL A 105 -5.65 -11.85 10.75
N VAL A 106 -6.77 -12.53 10.67
CA VAL A 106 -7.02 -13.60 9.69
C VAL A 106 -7.87 -13.04 8.56
N LEU A 107 -7.36 -13.10 7.34
CA LEU A 107 -8.14 -12.68 6.17
C LEU A 107 -9.31 -13.63 5.94
N PRO A 108 -10.53 -13.11 5.80
CA PRO A 108 -11.69 -13.92 5.42
C PRO A 108 -11.41 -14.68 4.10
N ILE A 109 -12.08 -15.81 3.91
CA ILE A 109 -11.99 -16.68 2.73
C ILE A 109 -10.65 -17.42 2.62
N THR A 110 -9.52 -16.70 2.71
CA THR A 110 -8.18 -17.30 2.49
C THR A 110 -7.60 -17.92 3.75
N GLY A 111 -8.04 -17.49 4.94
CA GLY A 111 -7.44 -17.91 6.22
C GLY A 111 -6.00 -17.42 6.43
N ARG A 112 -5.49 -16.56 5.55
CA ARG A 112 -4.12 -16.07 5.64
C ARG A 112 -3.97 -15.09 6.79
N ARG A 113 -2.90 -15.25 7.56
CA ARG A 113 -2.51 -14.34 8.64
C ARG A 113 -1.79 -13.14 8.06
N VAL A 114 -2.21 -11.94 8.45
CA VAL A 114 -1.54 -10.69 8.09
C VAL A 114 -1.29 -9.83 9.32
N PRO A 115 -0.14 -9.15 9.41
CA PRO A 115 0.21 -8.35 10.58
C PRO A 115 -0.61 -7.06 10.66
N ILE A 116 -0.78 -6.59 11.89
CA ILE A 116 -1.27 -5.24 12.19
C ILE A 116 -0.04 -4.36 12.38
N VAL A 117 0.08 -3.30 11.59
CA VAL A 117 1.22 -2.40 11.59
C VAL A 117 0.79 -0.99 11.97
N ALA A 118 1.65 -0.28 12.70
CA ALA A 118 1.45 1.13 12.96
C ALA A 118 1.97 1.94 11.76
N ASP A 119 1.13 2.81 11.20
CA ASP A 119 1.47 3.66 10.05
C ASP A 119 0.70 4.98 10.13
N GLU A 120 1.39 6.09 10.00
CA GLU A 120 0.81 7.44 10.05
C GLU A 120 -0.15 7.75 8.88
N HIS A 121 -0.13 6.91 7.82
CA HIS A 121 -1.09 7.02 6.72
C HIS A 121 -2.49 6.51 7.07
N ALA A 122 -2.63 5.76 8.17
CA ALA A 122 -3.93 5.35 8.65
C ALA A 122 -4.60 6.53 9.34
N ASP A 123 -5.68 7.05 8.76
CA ASP A 123 -6.42 8.17 9.32
C ASP A 123 -7.42 7.67 10.38
N PRO A 124 -7.24 8.03 11.67
CA PRO A 124 -8.12 7.60 12.75
C PRO A 124 -9.56 8.08 12.62
N GLU A 125 -9.79 9.17 11.89
CA GLU A 125 -11.10 9.77 11.68
C GLU A 125 -11.82 9.19 10.46
N LEU A 126 -11.14 8.47 9.60
CA LEU A 126 -11.73 7.86 8.42
C LEU A 126 -12.26 6.46 8.70
N GLY A 127 -13.58 6.30 8.70
CA GLY A 127 -14.25 5.02 8.90
C GLY A 127 -13.93 4.38 10.26
N SER A 128 -13.34 3.18 10.23
CA SER A 128 -12.91 2.48 11.47
C SER A 128 -11.57 2.98 12.02
N GLY A 129 -10.83 3.81 11.27
CA GLY A 129 -9.45 4.18 11.58
C GLY A 129 -8.43 3.11 11.22
N ALA A 130 -8.87 1.97 10.66
CA ALA A 130 -7.99 0.90 10.21
C ALA A 130 -8.05 0.76 8.69
N GLY A 131 -6.89 0.83 8.06
CA GLY A 131 -6.72 0.68 6.62
C GLY A 131 -6.15 -0.67 6.23
N LYS A 132 -6.68 -1.30 5.18
CA LYS A 132 -6.06 -2.49 4.62
C LYS A 132 -4.91 -2.11 3.68
N ILE A 133 -3.80 -2.81 3.77
CA ILE A 133 -2.66 -2.61 2.88
C ILE A 133 -2.68 -3.71 1.82
N THR A 134 -3.01 -3.31 0.59
CA THR A 134 -2.90 -4.15 -0.58
C THR A 134 -1.72 -3.64 -1.40
N PRO A 135 -0.56 -4.28 -1.36
CA PRO A 135 0.55 -3.83 -2.18
C PRO A 135 0.16 -3.95 -3.64
N ALA A 136 0.37 -2.88 -4.41
CA ALA A 136 0.49 -3.06 -5.84
C ALA A 136 1.66 -4.06 -6.05
N PRO A 137 1.52 -5.05 -6.93
CA PRO A 137 2.55 -6.08 -7.08
C PRO A 137 3.91 -5.41 -7.23
N TRP A 138 4.79 -5.61 -6.24
CA TRP A 138 6.21 -5.28 -6.22
C TRP A 138 6.69 -3.90 -5.75
N SER A 139 5.86 -2.92 -5.39
CA SER A 139 6.39 -1.58 -5.07
C SER A 139 6.57 -1.26 -3.59
N TRP A 140 5.85 -1.91 -2.68
CA TRP A 140 5.87 -1.54 -1.27
C TRP A 140 6.87 -2.32 -0.40
N SER A 141 7.16 -3.58 -0.72
CA SER A 141 7.95 -4.46 0.17
C SER A 141 9.48 -4.27 0.13
N SER A 142 9.99 -3.37 -0.71
CA SER A 142 11.43 -3.22 -0.94
C SER A 142 12.00 -1.83 -0.67
N ARG A 143 11.28 -0.94 0.01
CA ARG A 143 11.93 0.27 0.51
C ARG A 143 12.59 -0.05 1.86
N PRO A 144 13.93 -0.15 1.91
CA PRO A 144 14.60 -0.02 3.19
C PRO A 144 14.26 1.37 3.72
N SER A 145 13.77 1.42 4.97
CA SER A 145 13.66 2.66 5.71
C SER A 145 14.97 3.42 5.56
N ARG A 146 14.97 4.55 4.86
CA ARG A 146 16.09 5.49 4.99
C ARG A 146 16.01 6.01 6.40
N ALA A 147 16.72 5.34 7.28
CA ALA A 147 17.12 5.95 8.53
C ALA A 147 17.80 7.28 8.18
N SER A 148 17.24 8.36 8.69
CA SER A 148 17.79 9.71 8.67
C SER A 148 19.26 9.66 9.06
N ARG A 149 20.10 10.17 8.19
CA ARG A 149 21.40 10.72 8.58
C ARG A 149 21.30 12.22 8.57
#